data_c5cc01118595ce2cb797fb25984e5b02
#
_entry.id   c5cc01118595ce2cb797fb25984e5b02
#
_cell.length_a   1.000
_cell.length_b   1.000
_cell.length_c   1.000
_cell.angle_alpha   90.00
_cell.angle_beta   90.00
_cell.angle_gamma   90.00
#
_symmetry.space_group_name_H-M   'P 1'
#
loop_
_entity.id
_entity.type
_entity.pdbx_description
1 polymer ?
#
loop_
_entity_poly.entity_id
_entity_poly.type
_entity_poly.pdbx_seq_one_letter_code
_entity_poly.pdbx_strand_id
1 'polypeptide(L)'
;HQFYLREAGKPDQLTGTARFTSVWLKAGDDWQLSDVLSYDHQPAEVVNSNIQAAAIISLLHQNKVPALGLGIIEHGKLLSTQVYGELTPDTTAPQNTLFKVASLTKPVVTMLTLRLVNAGKLQLDEPLADYWVDPDLKADPKHLLLTPRIVLTHQTGFANWRYLETDNRLRFQFKPGTQHQYSGEGFEYLRRALEHKFGQSLEALAQQYVFEPAGMTDTYFWWSQGVNEHRYARNHDSNGKAFETERYYKANAAANLISTVDDYSKFMVFVMAQQQAMPAVYQDMQAHHVGIGPQHYFGLGWEIFSGFPGEQSLLLHSGRDPGVSTLAVFSPQSQNGYVIFMNGDNATAVLEQLLPQLYLGAELWQRN
;
A
#
# COMPACT_ATOMS: atom_id res chain seq x y z
N HIS A 1 30.19 8.68 -2.78
CA HIS A 1 30.52 9.70 -1.75
C HIS A 1 29.29 10.41 -1.29
N GLN A 2 29.31 10.81 -0.01
CA GLN A 2 28.29 11.63 0.63
C GLN A 2 28.86 13.01 0.90
N PHE A 3 28.11 14.06 0.60
CA PHE A 3 28.48 15.44 0.86
C PHE A 3 27.71 15.95 2.06
N TYR A 4 28.42 16.65 2.96
CA TYR A 4 27.83 17.20 4.17
C TYR A 4 28.06 18.71 4.24
N LEU A 5 27.03 19.44 4.62
CA LEU A 5 27.17 20.84 5.05
C LEU A 5 27.63 20.84 6.50
N ARG A 6 28.73 21.54 6.78
CA ARG A 6 29.28 21.76 8.13
C ARG A 6 29.08 23.19 8.55
N GLU A 7 28.31 23.37 9.59
CA GLU A 7 28.18 24.68 10.27
C GLU A 7 28.71 24.57 11.70
N ALA A 8 29.49 25.58 12.13
CA ALA A 8 30.06 25.60 13.49
C ALA A 8 28.96 25.50 14.55
N GLY A 9 29.04 24.50 15.41
CA GLY A 9 28.08 24.26 16.50
C GLY A 9 26.82 23.53 16.12
N LYS A 10 26.69 23.06 14.88
CA LYS A 10 25.54 22.22 14.40
C LYS A 10 26.04 20.84 13.97
N PRO A 11 25.17 19.79 14.00
CA PRO A 11 25.48 18.50 13.41
C PRO A 11 25.71 18.61 11.89
N ASP A 12 26.58 17.77 11.35
CA ASP A 12 26.80 17.67 9.90
C ASP A 12 25.48 17.29 9.20
N GLN A 13 25.07 18.07 8.19
CA GLN A 13 23.88 17.81 7.40
C GLN A 13 24.26 17.21 6.04
N LEU A 14 23.75 16.02 5.71
CA LEU A 14 23.93 15.41 4.40
C LEU A 14 23.23 16.26 3.33
N THR A 15 23.98 16.70 2.30
CA THR A 15 23.46 17.57 1.23
C THR A 15 23.34 16.84 -0.10
N GLY A 16 23.96 15.69 -0.24
CA GLY A 16 23.87 14.91 -1.47
C GLY A 16 24.82 13.72 -1.51
N THR A 17 24.66 12.92 -2.56
CA THR A 17 25.55 11.82 -2.88
C THR A 17 26.01 11.95 -4.33
N ALA A 18 27.20 11.46 -4.63
CA ALA A 18 27.69 11.34 -5.99
C ALA A 18 28.62 10.15 -6.15
N ARG A 19 28.81 9.70 -7.39
CA ARG A 19 29.86 8.78 -7.78
C ARG A 19 31.04 9.57 -8.28
N PHE A 20 32.25 9.02 -8.14
CA PHE A 20 33.40 9.59 -8.79
C PHE A 20 34.39 8.51 -9.23
N THR A 21 35.19 8.86 -10.22
CA THR A 21 36.37 8.11 -10.67
C THR A 21 37.57 8.96 -10.47
N SER A 22 38.62 8.42 -9.89
CA SER A 22 39.94 9.09 -9.75
C SER A 22 40.94 8.45 -10.70
N VAL A 23 41.75 9.29 -11.35
CA VAL A 23 42.85 8.87 -12.18
C VAL A 23 44.16 9.16 -11.41
N TRP A 24 44.98 8.13 -11.24
CA TRP A 24 46.24 8.22 -10.57
C TRP A 24 47.35 7.95 -11.57
N LEU A 25 48.36 8.80 -11.62
CA LEU A 25 49.56 8.63 -12.44
C LEU A 25 50.74 8.22 -11.58
N LYS A 26 51.49 7.26 -12.07
CA LYS A 26 52.72 6.83 -11.38
C LYS A 26 53.86 7.77 -11.77
N ALA A 27 54.45 8.42 -10.78
CA ALA A 27 55.62 9.32 -10.91
C ALA A 27 56.77 8.76 -10.10
N GLY A 28 57.66 8.00 -10.73
CA GLY A 28 58.70 7.26 -10.01
C GLY A 28 58.15 6.13 -9.18
N ASP A 29 58.44 6.09 -7.88
CA ASP A 29 57.90 5.12 -6.93
C ASP A 29 56.58 5.59 -6.28
N ASP A 30 56.15 6.83 -6.52
CA ASP A 30 54.93 7.41 -5.95
C ASP A 30 53.78 7.48 -6.93
N TRP A 31 52.55 7.48 -6.37
CA TRP A 31 51.32 7.69 -7.11
C TRP A 31 50.79 9.09 -6.86
N GLN A 32 50.45 9.82 -7.92
CA GLN A 32 49.88 11.17 -7.85
C GLN A 32 48.48 11.17 -8.45
N LEU A 33 47.54 11.81 -7.74
CA LEU A 33 46.18 12.02 -8.23
C LEU A 33 46.22 13.04 -9.38
N SER A 34 45.82 12.62 -10.57
CA SER A 34 45.80 13.48 -11.77
C SER A 34 44.44 14.14 -11.93
N ASP A 35 43.40 13.33 -11.91
CA ASP A 35 42.05 13.79 -12.18
C ASP A 35 41.01 13.13 -11.27
N VAL A 36 39.95 13.86 -10.94
CA VAL A 36 38.77 13.35 -10.28
C VAL A 36 37.53 13.77 -11.09
N LEU A 37 36.86 12.80 -11.66
CA LEU A 37 35.55 13.00 -12.32
C LEU A 37 34.46 12.67 -11.30
N SER A 38 33.67 13.67 -10.92
CA SER A 38 32.49 13.49 -10.12
C SER A 38 31.26 13.51 -11.03
N TYR A 39 30.40 12.51 -10.89
CA TYR A 39 29.22 12.33 -11.73
C TYR A 39 28.08 11.72 -10.90
N ASP A 40 26.88 11.67 -11.50
CA ASP A 40 25.69 11.10 -10.85
C ASP A 40 25.35 11.83 -9.53
N HIS A 41 25.45 13.17 -9.57
CA HIS A 41 25.12 14.01 -8.43
C HIS A 41 23.62 13.92 -8.15
N GLN A 42 23.29 13.36 -7.00
CA GLN A 42 21.94 13.30 -6.47
C GLN A 42 21.89 14.27 -5.28
N PRO A 43 20.98 15.26 -5.25
CA PRO A 43 20.75 16.00 -4.02
C PRO A 43 20.34 15.01 -2.93
N ALA A 44 20.66 15.30 -1.68
CA ALA A 44 20.07 14.56 -0.59
C ALA A 44 18.56 14.84 -0.67
N GLU A 45 17.78 13.88 -1.15
CA GLU A 45 16.36 13.91 -0.92
C GLU A 45 16.17 13.78 0.60
N VAL A 46 15.84 14.90 1.22
CA VAL A 46 15.54 14.95 2.65
C VAL A 46 14.17 14.28 2.83
N VAL A 47 14.15 12.96 2.82
CA VAL A 47 13.14 12.28 3.60
C VAL A 47 13.53 12.54 5.04
N ASN A 48 12.78 13.38 5.71
CA ASN A 48 13.06 13.75 7.09
C ASN A 48 12.91 12.50 7.97
N SER A 49 13.93 11.67 8.06
CA SER A 49 14.03 10.56 9.01
C SER A 49 14.06 11.05 10.48
N ASN A 50 14.00 12.37 10.67
CA ASN A 50 13.98 13.05 11.96
C ASN A 50 12.56 13.46 12.40
N ILE A 51 11.52 12.72 12.03
CA ILE A 51 10.25 12.87 12.75
C ILE A 51 10.52 12.40 14.18
N GLN A 52 10.60 13.33 15.11
CA GLN A 52 10.93 13.00 16.50
C GLN A 52 9.85 12.11 17.08
N ALA A 53 10.21 10.94 17.58
CA ALA A 53 9.26 9.99 18.18
C ALA A 53 8.35 10.64 19.24
N ALA A 54 8.91 11.55 20.05
CA ALA A 54 8.16 12.32 21.03
C ALA A 54 7.06 13.20 20.41
N ALA A 55 7.30 13.79 19.23
CA ALA A 55 6.31 14.59 18.53
C ALA A 55 5.17 13.72 18.01
N ILE A 56 5.48 12.56 17.43
CA ILE A 56 4.45 11.60 17.01
C ILE A 56 3.61 11.14 18.20
N ILE A 57 4.24 10.73 19.31
CA ILE A 57 3.53 10.26 20.51
C ILE A 57 2.62 11.35 21.05
N SER A 58 3.10 12.60 21.12
CA SER A 58 2.28 13.75 21.53
C SER A 58 1.08 13.95 20.60
N LEU A 59 1.29 13.86 19.30
CA LEU A 59 0.24 13.98 18.28
C LEU A 59 -0.82 12.87 18.41
N LEU A 60 -0.39 11.64 18.66
CA LEU A 60 -1.29 10.51 18.89
C LEU A 60 -2.17 10.72 20.12
N HIS A 61 -1.57 11.13 21.25
CA HIS A 61 -2.31 11.41 22.50
C HIS A 61 -3.32 12.53 22.32
N GLN A 62 -2.93 13.66 21.69
CA GLN A 62 -3.81 14.81 21.43
C GLN A 62 -5.04 14.41 20.60
N ASN A 63 -4.88 13.46 19.68
CA ASN A 63 -5.93 13.02 18.78
C ASN A 63 -6.61 11.70 19.22
N LYS A 64 -6.25 11.15 20.37
CA LYS A 64 -6.81 9.89 20.87
C LYS A 64 -6.67 8.73 19.87
N VAL A 65 -5.56 8.67 19.18
CA VAL A 65 -5.16 7.56 18.31
C VAL A 65 -4.12 6.75 19.07
N PRO A 66 -4.41 5.53 19.54
CA PRO A 66 -3.51 4.83 20.47
C PRO A 66 -2.18 4.42 19.85
N ALA A 67 -2.18 3.93 18.61
CA ALA A 67 -0.97 3.45 17.97
C ALA A 67 -0.89 3.85 16.49
N LEU A 68 0.35 4.03 16.04
CA LEU A 68 0.70 4.31 14.65
C LEU A 68 1.88 3.43 14.24
N GLY A 69 1.74 2.72 13.12
CA GLY A 69 2.84 2.09 12.39
C GLY A 69 3.24 2.94 11.20
N LEU A 70 4.54 3.21 11.04
CA LEU A 70 5.12 3.98 9.95
C LEU A 70 6.24 3.18 9.29
N GLY A 71 6.13 2.96 7.98
CA GLY A 71 7.18 2.40 7.14
C GLY A 71 7.66 3.40 6.11
N ILE A 72 8.95 3.54 5.93
CA ILE A 72 9.58 4.44 4.95
C ILE A 72 10.39 3.62 3.95
N ILE A 73 10.18 3.91 2.68
CA ILE A 73 10.84 3.24 1.57
C ILE A 73 11.55 4.29 0.73
N GLU A 74 12.83 4.05 0.45
CA GLU A 74 13.66 4.91 -0.40
C GLU A 74 14.34 4.09 -1.49
N HIS A 75 14.26 4.58 -2.73
CA HIS A 75 14.90 3.94 -3.88
C HIS A 75 14.61 2.42 -3.97
N GLY A 76 13.36 2.03 -3.71
CA GLY A 76 12.91 0.64 -3.75
C GLY A 76 13.43 -0.23 -2.59
N LYS A 77 13.96 0.36 -1.53
CA LYS A 77 14.45 -0.36 -0.36
C LYS A 77 13.74 0.11 0.90
N LEU A 78 13.42 -0.83 1.78
CA LEU A 78 12.92 -0.50 3.10
C LEU A 78 14.00 0.21 3.92
N LEU A 79 13.75 1.49 4.24
CA LEU A 79 14.66 2.29 5.04
C LEU A 79 14.43 2.06 6.54
N SER A 80 13.16 2.14 6.97
CA SER A 80 12.79 1.94 8.37
C SER A 80 11.34 1.53 8.53
N THR A 81 11.05 0.82 9.61
CA THR A 81 9.70 0.63 10.15
C THR A 81 9.70 0.95 11.63
N GLN A 82 8.69 1.67 12.09
CA GLN A 82 8.53 2.07 13.48
C GLN A 82 7.06 1.95 13.89
N VAL A 83 6.84 1.53 15.12
CA VAL A 83 5.53 1.58 15.76
C VAL A 83 5.61 2.51 16.96
N TYR A 84 4.67 3.43 17.05
CA TYR A 84 4.56 4.44 18.10
C TYR A 84 3.26 4.26 18.87
N GLY A 85 3.25 4.66 20.14
CA GLY A 85 2.07 4.66 20.98
C GLY A 85 1.90 3.38 21.79
N GLU A 86 0.66 3.03 22.10
CA GLU A 86 0.30 2.02 23.10
C GLU A 86 -0.79 1.08 22.58
N LEU A 87 -0.77 -0.18 23.02
CA LEU A 87 -1.86 -1.13 22.76
C LEU A 87 -2.99 -0.98 23.80
N THR A 88 -2.63 -0.71 25.03
CA THR A 88 -3.49 -0.38 26.15
C THR A 88 -2.79 0.68 27.00
N PRO A 89 -3.51 1.41 27.89
CA PRO A 89 -2.84 2.29 28.85
C PRO A 89 -1.68 1.56 29.53
N ASP A 90 -0.51 2.20 29.56
CA ASP A 90 0.73 1.69 30.16
C ASP A 90 1.38 0.49 29.44
N THR A 91 0.89 0.10 28.25
CA THR A 91 1.49 -0.99 27.43
C THR A 91 1.94 -0.46 26.10
N THR A 92 3.22 -0.17 25.96
CA THR A 92 3.83 0.29 24.70
C THR A 92 3.55 -0.70 23.56
N ALA A 93 3.15 -0.19 22.41
CA ALA A 93 2.95 -1.00 21.21
C ALA A 93 4.30 -1.58 20.72
N PRO A 94 4.44 -2.92 20.62
CA PRO A 94 5.67 -3.52 20.13
C PRO A 94 5.89 -3.24 18.64
N GLN A 95 7.15 -3.31 18.17
CA GLN A 95 7.49 -3.03 16.77
C GLN A 95 6.80 -3.99 15.77
N ASN A 96 6.43 -5.18 16.20
CA ASN A 96 5.68 -6.17 15.44
C ASN A 96 4.16 -6.14 15.76
N THR A 97 3.61 -4.98 16.08
CA THR A 97 2.18 -4.79 16.30
C THR A 97 1.38 -5.17 15.05
N LEU A 98 0.32 -5.94 15.28
CA LEU A 98 -0.63 -6.34 14.25
C LEU A 98 -1.75 -5.30 14.13
N PHE A 99 -2.01 -4.85 12.92
CA PHE A 99 -3.09 -3.92 12.60
C PHE A 99 -4.09 -4.54 11.62
N LYS A 100 -5.37 -4.26 11.79
CA LYS A 100 -6.35 -4.42 10.72
C LYS A 100 -6.04 -3.36 9.66
N VAL A 101 -5.88 -3.76 8.41
CA VAL A 101 -5.46 -2.82 7.35
C VAL A 101 -6.60 -2.38 6.43
N ALA A 102 -7.83 -2.86 6.69
CA ALA A 102 -9.02 -2.53 5.90
C ALA A 102 -8.76 -2.70 4.39
N SER A 103 -9.10 -1.69 3.58
CA SER A 103 -9.00 -1.76 2.12
C SER A 103 -7.58 -1.90 1.56
N LEU A 104 -6.53 -1.75 2.35
CA LEU A 104 -5.18 -2.16 1.94
C LEU A 104 -5.06 -3.68 1.69
N THR A 105 -6.11 -4.44 1.97
CA THR A 105 -6.29 -5.82 1.49
C THR A 105 -6.30 -5.89 -0.05
N LYS A 106 -6.92 -4.90 -0.72
CA LYS A 106 -7.10 -4.90 -2.17
C LYS A 106 -5.79 -4.86 -2.99
N PRO A 107 -4.80 -4.03 -2.67
CA PRO A 107 -3.50 -4.09 -3.33
C PRO A 107 -2.83 -5.45 -3.28
N VAL A 108 -2.97 -6.18 -2.17
CA VAL A 108 -2.43 -7.54 -2.03
C VAL A 108 -3.13 -8.51 -2.99
N VAL A 109 -4.46 -8.46 -3.06
CA VAL A 109 -5.25 -9.28 -4.01
C VAL A 109 -5.00 -8.86 -5.45
N THR A 110 -4.79 -7.58 -5.70
CA THR A 110 -4.37 -7.06 -7.01
C THR A 110 -3.04 -7.68 -7.42
N MET A 111 -2.02 -7.61 -6.57
CA MET A 111 -0.70 -8.16 -6.87
C MET A 111 -0.76 -9.68 -7.08
N LEU A 112 -1.53 -10.42 -6.29
CA LEU A 112 -1.83 -11.84 -6.52
C LEU A 112 -2.38 -12.05 -7.95
N THR A 113 -3.39 -11.28 -8.33
CA THR A 113 -4.03 -11.38 -9.66
C THR A 113 -3.02 -11.10 -10.77
N LEU A 114 -2.24 -10.02 -10.65
CA LEU A 114 -1.22 -9.65 -11.64
C LEU A 114 -0.08 -10.67 -11.75
N ARG A 115 0.30 -11.31 -10.65
CA ARG A 115 1.28 -12.39 -10.66
C ARG A 115 0.76 -13.66 -11.37
N LEU A 116 -0.53 -13.96 -11.21
CA LEU A 116 -1.19 -15.04 -11.95
C LEU A 116 -1.25 -14.73 -13.46
N VAL A 117 -1.49 -13.45 -13.81
CA VAL A 117 -1.46 -12.97 -15.21
C VAL A 117 -0.06 -13.11 -15.80
N ASN A 118 0.97 -12.64 -15.10
CA ASN A 118 2.35 -12.75 -15.55
C ASN A 118 2.81 -14.22 -15.71
N ALA A 119 2.27 -15.11 -14.89
CA ALA A 119 2.54 -16.55 -15.00
C ALA A 119 1.74 -17.25 -16.12
N GLY A 120 0.95 -16.51 -16.91
CA GLY A 120 0.10 -17.06 -17.98
C GLY A 120 -1.05 -17.95 -17.48
N LYS A 121 -1.40 -17.86 -16.19
CA LYS A 121 -2.45 -18.67 -15.57
C LYS A 121 -3.81 -17.98 -15.54
N LEU A 122 -3.84 -16.69 -15.80
CA LEU A 122 -5.01 -15.82 -15.85
C LEU A 122 -4.80 -14.76 -16.94
N GLN A 123 -5.89 -14.28 -17.55
CA GLN A 123 -5.84 -13.12 -18.43
C GLN A 123 -6.67 -11.99 -17.82
N LEU A 124 -6.20 -10.74 -17.95
CA LEU A 124 -6.92 -9.59 -17.38
C LEU A 124 -8.32 -9.39 -17.96
N ASP A 125 -8.51 -9.82 -19.20
CA ASP A 125 -9.75 -9.60 -19.95
C ASP A 125 -10.56 -10.88 -20.19
N GLU A 126 -10.21 -12.01 -19.53
CA GLU A 126 -11.02 -13.23 -19.60
C GLU A 126 -12.27 -13.11 -18.73
N PRO A 127 -13.42 -13.67 -19.16
CA PRO A 127 -14.65 -13.61 -18.39
C PRO A 127 -14.53 -14.40 -17.08
N LEU A 128 -14.82 -13.76 -15.96
CA LEU A 128 -14.86 -14.46 -14.64
C LEU A 128 -16.00 -15.47 -14.57
N ALA A 129 -17.03 -15.28 -15.40
CA ALA A 129 -18.19 -16.17 -15.52
C ALA A 129 -17.82 -17.59 -15.97
N ASP A 130 -16.66 -17.78 -16.62
CA ASP A 130 -16.15 -19.10 -17.00
C ASP A 130 -15.79 -19.96 -15.77
N TYR A 131 -15.61 -19.33 -14.62
CA TYR A 131 -15.20 -19.99 -13.38
C TYR A 131 -16.27 -19.96 -12.31
N TRP A 132 -16.96 -18.83 -12.16
CA TRP A 132 -17.98 -18.68 -11.15
C TRP A 132 -18.94 -17.52 -11.47
N VAL A 133 -20.22 -17.72 -11.18
CA VAL A 133 -21.27 -16.69 -11.29
C VAL A 133 -22.02 -16.62 -9.96
N ASP A 134 -22.14 -15.40 -9.40
CA ASP A 134 -22.94 -15.17 -8.20
C ASP A 134 -24.40 -15.57 -8.46
N PRO A 135 -25.04 -16.32 -7.54
CA PRO A 135 -26.44 -16.74 -7.68
C PRO A 135 -27.41 -15.59 -7.99
N ASP A 136 -27.18 -14.40 -7.44
CA ASP A 136 -28.02 -13.21 -7.66
C ASP A 136 -27.94 -12.68 -9.10
N LEU A 137 -26.84 -12.97 -9.80
CA LEU A 137 -26.54 -12.43 -11.13
C LEU A 137 -26.84 -13.40 -12.28
N LYS A 138 -27.18 -14.65 -12.01
CA LYS A 138 -27.34 -15.70 -13.04
C LYS A 138 -28.32 -15.32 -14.15
N ALA A 139 -29.35 -14.54 -13.82
CA ALA A 139 -30.38 -14.11 -14.78
C ALA A 139 -30.02 -12.83 -15.55
N ASP A 140 -28.97 -12.09 -15.14
CA ASP A 140 -28.55 -10.86 -15.80
C ASP A 140 -27.31 -11.10 -16.67
N PRO A 141 -27.41 -11.04 -18.01
CA PRO A 141 -26.28 -11.36 -18.91
C PRO A 141 -25.08 -10.43 -18.74
N LYS A 142 -25.20 -9.32 -18.02
CA LYS A 142 -24.08 -8.44 -17.72
C LYS A 142 -22.95 -9.13 -16.93
N HIS A 143 -23.24 -10.25 -16.22
CA HIS A 143 -22.19 -11.02 -15.54
C HIS A 143 -21.12 -11.55 -16.50
N LEU A 144 -21.43 -11.76 -17.78
CA LEU A 144 -20.47 -12.15 -18.82
C LEU A 144 -19.43 -11.08 -19.15
N LEU A 145 -19.66 -9.82 -18.74
CA LEU A 145 -18.75 -8.69 -18.96
C LEU A 145 -17.73 -8.53 -17.83
N LEU A 146 -17.90 -9.23 -16.71
CA LEU A 146 -16.99 -9.13 -15.59
C LEU A 146 -15.66 -9.83 -15.91
N THR A 147 -14.58 -9.07 -15.83
CA THR A 147 -13.21 -9.57 -16.02
C THR A 147 -12.33 -9.13 -14.84
N PRO A 148 -11.15 -9.72 -14.63
CA PRO A 148 -10.19 -9.22 -13.64
C PRO A 148 -9.93 -7.72 -13.77
N ARG A 149 -9.72 -7.19 -14.99
CA ARG A 149 -9.51 -5.77 -15.26
C ARG A 149 -10.67 -4.91 -14.76
N ILE A 150 -11.90 -5.28 -15.08
CA ILE A 150 -13.13 -4.58 -14.67
C ILE A 150 -13.24 -4.50 -13.14
N VAL A 151 -12.85 -5.58 -12.44
CA VAL A 151 -12.83 -5.59 -10.97
C VAL A 151 -11.73 -4.68 -10.44
N LEU A 152 -10.49 -4.83 -10.92
CA LEU A 152 -9.33 -4.11 -10.42
C LEU A 152 -9.41 -2.59 -10.67
N THR A 153 -10.20 -2.17 -11.66
CA THR A 153 -10.46 -0.75 -11.97
C THR A 153 -11.76 -0.22 -11.34
N HIS A 154 -12.42 -1.01 -10.49
CA HIS A 154 -13.70 -0.64 -9.86
C HIS A 154 -14.80 -0.23 -10.86
N GLN A 155 -14.94 -0.98 -11.96
CA GLN A 155 -15.94 -0.74 -13.00
C GLN A 155 -17.00 -1.84 -13.07
N THR A 156 -17.19 -2.62 -12.00
CA THR A 156 -18.12 -3.75 -11.98
C THR A 156 -19.59 -3.35 -12.08
N GLY A 157 -19.94 -2.14 -11.66
CA GLY A 157 -21.34 -1.73 -11.49
C GLY A 157 -21.98 -2.22 -10.20
N PHE A 158 -21.21 -2.77 -9.26
CA PHE A 158 -21.72 -3.20 -7.96
C PHE A 158 -21.65 -2.09 -6.93
N ALA A 159 -22.60 -2.06 -5.99
CA ALA A 159 -22.46 -1.31 -4.74
C ALA A 159 -21.16 -1.72 -4.01
N ASN A 160 -20.66 -0.89 -3.09
CA ASN A 160 -19.50 -1.26 -2.31
C ASN A 160 -19.71 -2.59 -1.55
N TRP A 161 -20.86 -2.74 -0.94
CA TRP A 161 -21.27 -3.97 -0.28
C TRP A 161 -22.75 -4.26 -0.54
N ARG A 162 -23.13 -5.53 -0.76
CA ARG A 162 -24.52 -5.94 -1.00
C ARG A 162 -25.44 -5.65 0.20
N TYR A 163 -24.92 -5.61 1.43
CA TYR A 163 -25.70 -5.27 2.61
C TYR A 163 -26.11 -3.78 2.66
N LEU A 164 -25.60 -2.94 1.75
CA LEU A 164 -26.11 -1.57 1.55
C LEU A 164 -27.38 -1.56 0.69
N GLU A 165 -27.70 -2.67 0.02
CA GLU A 165 -28.95 -2.85 -0.71
C GLU A 165 -30.04 -3.32 0.23
N THR A 166 -31.27 -2.89 0.00
CA THR A 166 -32.42 -3.15 0.90
C THR A 166 -32.75 -4.63 1.10
N ASP A 167 -32.46 -5.46 0.11
CA ASP A 167 -32.72 -6.91 0.12
C ASP A 167 -31.45 -7.76 0.24
N ASN A 168 -30.29 -7.10 0.51
CA ASN A 168 -28.99 -7.74 0.66
C ASN A 168 -28.56 -8.59 -0.55
N ARG A 169 -29.00 -8.20 -1.77
CA ARG A 169 -28.69 -8.91 -3.02
C ARG A 169 -27.72 -8.14 -3.87
N LEU A 170 -26.80 -8.87 -4.53
CA LEU A 170 -25.88 -8.30 -5.51
C LEU A 170 -26.62 -7.97 -6.81
N ARG A 171 -26.39 -6.76 -7.34
CA ARG A 171 -26.97 -6.31 -8.61
C ARG A 171 -26.07 -5.30 -9.31
N PHE A 172 -26.26 -5.16 -10.61
CA PHE A 172 -25.60 -4.13 -11.41
C PHE A 172 -26.38 -2.82 -11.32
N GLN A 173 -25.75 -1.76 -10.87
CA GLN A 173 -26.27 -0.39 -10.88
C GLN A 173 -26.03 0.28 -12.25
N PHE A 174 -25.02 -0.19 -13.00
CA PHE A 174 -24.74 0.21 -14.39
C PHE A 174 -24.09 -0.95 -15.15
N LYS A 175 -23.86 -0.78 -16.44
CA LYS A 175 -23.18 -1.78 -17.26
C LYS A 175 -21.69 -1.84 -16.90
N PRO A 176 -21.11 -3.02 -16.61
CA PRO A 176 -19.68 -3.17 -16.35
C PRO A 176 -18.80 -2.52 -17.43
N GLY A 177 -17.74 -1.85 -17.00
CA GLY A 177 -16.80 -1.15 -17.87
C GLY A 177 -17.21 0.26 -18.31
N THR A 178 -18.36 0.78 -17.88
CA THR A 178 -18.84 2.10 -18.37
C THR A 178 -18.68 3.24 -17.37
N GLN A 179 -18.57 2.95 -16.07
CA GLN A 179 -18.43 3.94 -15.00
C GLN A 179 -17.54 3.39 -13.90
N HIS A 180 -16.90 4.28 -13.14
CA HIS A 180 -16.15 3.96 -11.94
C HIS A 180 -17.09 4.00 -10.72
N GLN A 181 -17.06 2.95 -9.91
CA GLN A 181 -17.67 2.92 -8.59
C GLN A 181 -16.92 1.94 -7.70
N TYR A 182 -16.30 2.47 -6.64
CA TYR A 182 -15.56 1.66 -5.69
C TYR A 182 -16.41 0.53 -5.11
N SER A 183 -15.91 -0.71 -5.18
CA SER A 183 -16.68 -1.89 -4.79
C SER A 183 -15.82 -2.96 -4.11
N GLY A 184 -16.11 -3.27 -2.85
CA GLY A 184 -15.59 -4.44 -2.14
C GLY A 184 -16.22 -5.72 -2.68
N GLU A 185 -17.50 -5.71 -3.07
CA GLU A 185 -18.17 -6.85 -3.69
C GLU A 185 -17.48 -7.30 -4.98
N GLY A 186 -16.93 -6.36 -5.77
CA GLY A 186 -16.16 -6.71 -6.95
C GLY A 186 -14.94 -7.58 -6.61
N PHE A 187 -14.19 -7.21 -5.58
CA PHE A 187 -13.04 -8.00 -5.11
C PHE A 187 -13.45 -9.35 -4.51
N GLU A 188 -14.59 -9.41 -3.81
CA GLU A 188 -15.15 -10.67 -3.34
C GLU A 188 -15.62 -11.58 -4.49
N TYR A 189 -16.16 -10.99 -5.56
CA TYR A 189 -16.51 -11.72 -6.78
C TYR A 189 -15.23 -12.31 -7.44
N LEU A 190 -14.16 -11.51 -7.57
CA LEU A 190 -12.89 -11.96 -8.10
C LEU A 190 -12.31 -13.10 -7.24
N ARG A 191 -12.33 -12.95 -5.90
CA ARG A 191 -11.88 -14.01 -4.99
C ARG A 191 -12.56 -15.35 -5.30
N ARG A 192 -13.91 -15.34 -5.38
CA ARG A 192 -14.67 -16.58 -5.66
C ARG A 192 -14.30 -17.18 -7.00
N ALA A 193 -14.17 -16.35 -8.04
CA ALA A 193 -13.76 -16.83 -9.36
C ALA A 193 -12.35 -17.44 -9.34
N LEU A 194 -11.38 -16.79 -8.65
CA LEU A 194 -10.02 -17.33 -8.50
C LEU A 194 -10.00 -18.66 -7.71
N GLU A 195 -10.72 -18.73 -6.60
CA GLU A 195 -10.82 -19.94 -5.78
C GLU A 195 -11.41 -21.11 -6.59
N HIS A 196 -12.44 -20.84 -7.40
CA HIS A 196 -13.01 -21.85 -8.30
C HIS A 196 -12.07 -22.26 -9.44
N LYS A 197 -11.40 -21.27 -10.07
CA LYS A 197 -10.45 -21.53 -11.16
C LYS A 197 -9.29 -22.42 -10.71
N PHE A 198 -8.72 -22.13 -9.53
CA PHE A 198 -7.49 -22.77 -9.06
C PHE A 198 -7.72 -23.91 -8.06
N GLY A 199 -8.94 -24.08 -7.55
CA GLY A 199 -9.23 -25.09 -6.51
C GLY A 199 -8.47 -24.85 -5.21
N GLN A 200 -8.07 -23.61 -4.93
CA GLN A 200 -7.29 -23.20 -3.76
C GLN A 200 -7.96 -22.00 -3.09
N SER A 201 -7.79 -21.86 -1.78
CA SER A 201 -8.28 -20.70 -1.06
C SER A 201 -7.47 -19.43 -1.41
N LEU A 202 -8.08 -18.27 -1.18
CA LEU A 202 -7.38 -16.98 -1.36
C LEU A 202 -6.08 -16.92 -0.56
N GLU A 203 -6.08 -17.44 0.67
CA GLU A 203 -4.91 -17.48 1.55
C GLU A 203 -3.77 -18.30 0.94
N ALA A 204 -4.08 -19.48 0.40
CA ALA A 204 -3.08 -20.35 -0.22
C ALA A 204 -2.49 -19.69 -1.48
N LEU A 205 -3.32 -19.09 -2.30
CA LEU A 205 -2.88 -18.34 -3.48
C LEU A 205 -2.01 -17.12 -3.07
N ALA A 206 -2.44 -16.35 -2.09
CA ALA A 206 -1.67 -15.19 -1.63
C ALA A 206 -0.36 -15.60 -0.97
N GLN A 207 -0.34 -16.70 -0.20
CA GLN A 207 0.88 -17.25 0.37
C GLN A 207 1.90 -17.54 -0.73
N GLN A 208 1.49 -18.27 -1.76
CA GLN A 208 2.37 -18.71 -2.85
C GLN A 208 2.86 -17.54 -3.73
N TYR A 209 1.96 -16.61 -4.08
CA TYR A 209 2.26 -15.61 -5.10
C TYR A 209 2.65 -14.24 -4.54
N VAL A 210 2.37 -13.96 -3.26
CA VAL A 210 2.64 -12.66 -2.65
C VAL A 210 3.42 -12.79 -1.35
N PHE A 211 2.91 -13.50 -0.34
CA PHE A 211 3.49 -13.45 1.01
C PHE A 211 4.90 -14.04 1.07
N GLU A 212 5.08 -15.27 0.58
CA GLU A 212 6.41 -15.89 0.52
C GLU A 212 7.40 -15.10 -0.34
N PRO A 213 7.06 -14.70 -1.59
CA PRO A 213 7.98 -13.92 -2.41
C PRO A 213 8.31 -12.54 -1.86
N ALA A 214 7.39 -11.90 -1.12
CA ALA A 214 7.61 -10.60 -0.48
C ALA A 214 8.26 -10.69 0.91
N GLY A 215 8.38 -11.89 1.49
CA GLY A 215 8.88 -12.09 2.84
C GLY A 215 7.92 -11.62 3.94
N MET A 216 6.61 -11.69 3.69
CA MET A 216 5.55 -11.36 4.65
C MET A 216 5.25 -12.58 5.51
N THR A 217 5.74 -12.60 6.73
CA THR A 217 5.65 -13.77 7.62
C THR A 217 4.62 -13.61 8.74
N ASP A 218 4.08 -12.41 8.89
CA ASP A 218 3.17 -12.03 9.98
C ASP A 218 1.94 -11.27 9.43
N THR A 219 1.37 -11.84 8.35
CA THR A 219 0.21 -11.28 7.63
C THR A 219 -0.85 -12.35 7.41
N TYR A 220 -2.12 -12.01 7.70
CA TYR A 220 -3.23 -12.95 7.74
C TYR A 220 -4.48 -12.35 7.11
N PHE A 221 -5.23 -13.12 6.29
CA PHE A 221 -6.51 -12.67 5.72
C PHE A 221 -7.69 -12.76 6.70
N TRP A 222 -7.49 -13.42 7.81
CA TRP A 222 -8.54 -13.60 8.82
C TRP A 222 -7.92 -13.99 10.16
N TRP A 223 -8.74 -14.04 11.23
CA TRP A 223 -8.34 -14.36 12.56
C TRP A 223 -7.97 -15.85 12.69
N SER A 224 -6.72 -16.19 12.42
CA SER A 224 -6.17 -17.53 12.47
C SER A 224 -5.44 -17.78 13.82
N GLN A 225 -4.98 -19.02 14.03
CA GLN A 225 -4.14 -19.35 15.18
C GLN A 225 -2.79 -18.63 15.18
N GLY A 226 -2.35 -18.12 14.03
CA GLY A 226 -1.12 -17.29 13.93
C GLY A 226 -1.28 -15.89 14.48
N VAL A 227 -2.51 -15.36 14.57
CA VAL A 227 -2.77 -14.01 15.09
C VAL A 227 -2.57 -13.99 16.60
N ASN A 228 -1.54 -13.26 17.05
CA ASN A 228 -1.27 -13.07 18.47
C ASN A 228 -2.02 -11.82 18.98
N GLU A 229 -3.10 -12.03 19.72
CA GLU A 229 -3.93 -10.94 20.27
C GLU A 229 -3.17 -9.97 21.17
N HIS A 230 -2.12 -10.42 21.86
CA HIS A 230 -1.30 -9.54 22.73
C HIS A 230 -0.51 -8.48 21.92
N ARG A 231 -0.42 -8.65 20.60
CA ARG A 231 0.21 -7.67 19.71
C ARG A 231 -0.80 -6.95 18.81
N TYR A 232 -2.10 -7.24 18.96
CA TYR A 232 -3.13 -6.67 18.09
C TYR A 232 -3.55 -5.28 18.57
N ALA A 233 -3.39 -4.28 17.72
CA ALA A 233 -3.86 -2.93 17.97
C ALA A 233 -5.39 -2.87 17.80
N ARG A 234 -6.11 -2.89 18.93
CA ARG A 234 -7.57 -2.76 18.95
C ARG A 234 -7.97 -1.41 18.32
N ASN A 235 -9.05 -1.42 17.57
CA ASN A 235 -9.58 -0.22 16.95
C ASN A 235 -10.29 0.67 17.99
N HIS A 236 -10.27 2.00 17.81
CA HIS A 236 -10.82 2.96 18.75
C HIS A 236 -11.71 3.98 18.06
N ASP A 237 -12.79 4.36 18.74
CA ASP A 237 -13.70 5.43 18.28
C ASP A 237 -13.07 6.83 18.44
N SER A 238 -13.79 7.86 18.00
CA SER A 238 -13.35 9.26 18.11
C SER A 238 -13.21 9.79 19.56
N ASN A 239 -13.77 9.08 20.54
CA ASN A 239 -13.58 9.39 21.95
C ASN A 239 -12.35 8.70 22.56
N GLY A 240 -11.69 7.84 21.80
CA GLY A 240 -10.59 7.01 22.27
C GLY A 240 -11.05 5.75 23.01
N LYS A 241 -12.31 5.35 22.88
CA LYS A 241 -12.84 4.12 23.44
C LYS A 241 -12.59 2.97 22.48
N ALA A 242 -12.02 1.88 22.97
CA ALA A 242 -11.80 0.68 22.18
C ALA A 242 -13.13 0.04 21.75
N PHE A 243 -13.22 -0.30 20.46
CA PHE A 243 -14.27 -1.21 19.97
C PHE A 243 -14.03 -2.64 20.47
N GLU A 244 -15.05 -3.45 20.45
CA GLU A 244 -14.87 -4.89 20.60
C GLU A 244 -14.11 -5.44 19.40
N THR A 245 -13.19 -6.39 19.65
CA THR A 245 -12.41 -7.00 18.58
C THR A 245 -13.30 -7.92 17.74
N GLU A 246 -13.57 -7.51 16.50
CA GLU A 246 -14.24 -8.38 15.53
C GLU A 246 -13.27 -9.45 15.02
N ARG A 247 -13.64 -10.70 15.11
CA ARG A 247 -12.84 -11.83 14.62
C ARG A 247 -13.54 -12.49 13.45
N TYR A 248 -13.04 -12.21 12.26
CA TYR A 248 -13.51 -12.87 11.05
C TYR A 248 -12.72 -14.17 10.84
N TYR A 249 -13.41 -15.25 10.51
CA TYR A 249 -12.81 -16.58 10.32
C TYR A 249 -12.87 -17.03 8.85
N LYS A 250 -13.04 -16.10 7.94
CA LYS A 250 -12.98 -16.31 6.49
C LYS A 250 -12.26 -15.15 5.85
N ALA A 251 -11.45 -15.45 4.84
CA ALA A 251 -10.83 -14.42 4.03
C ALA A 251 -11.89 -13.55 3.34
N ASN A 252 -11.58 -12.26 3.28
CA ASN A 252 -12.30 -11.29 2.47
C ASN A 252 -11.27 -10.54 1.62
N ALA A 253 -11.47 -10.53 0.30
CA ALA A 253 -10.50 -9.94 -0.64
C ALA A 253 -10.45 -8.41 -0.60
N ALA A 254 -11.31 -7.78 0.17
CA ALA A 254 -11.49 -6.33 0.13
C ALA A 254 -11.12 -5.61 1.43
N ALA A 255 -11.13 -6.27 2.61
CA ALA A 255 -11.12 -5.49 3.85
C ALA A 255 -10.55 -6.13 5.12
N ASN A 256 -10.32 -7.43 5.22
CA ASN A 256 -10.02 -8.03 6.53
C ASN A 256 -8.59 -8.57 6.73
N LEU A 257 -7.65 -8.09 5.91
CA LEU A 257 -6.24 -8.41 6.14
C LEU A 257 -5.76 -7.81 7.46
N ILE A 258 -4.98 -8.60 8.19
CA ILE A 258 -4.26 -8.22 9.40
C ILE A 258 -2.77 -8.31 9.06
N SER A 259 -1.99 -7.27 9.35
CA SER A 259 -0.57 -7.23 9.00
C SER A 259 0.23 -6.38 9.99
N THR A 260 1.53 -6.51 9.98
CA THR A 260 2.46 -5.56 10.59
C THR A 260 2.84 -4.48 9.58
N VAL A 261 3.28 -3.32 10.06
CA VAL A 261 3.81 -2.28 9.16
C VAL A 261 5.08 -2.74 8.44
N ASP A 262 5.86 -3.59 9.06
CA ASP A 262 7.07 -4.20 8.47
C ASP A 262 6.73 -5.08 7.26
N ASP A 263 5.81 -6.04 7.44
CA ASP A 263 5.39 -6.92 6.36
C ASP A 263 4.76 -6.16 5.19
N TYR A 264 3.90 -5.17 5.50
CA TYR A 264 3.26 -4.39 4.44
C TYR A 264 4.27 -3.47 3.72
N SER A 265 5.28 -2.97 4.41
CA SER A 265 6.39 -2.23 3.78
C SER A 265 7.24 -3.13 2.88
N LYS A 266 7.50 -4.38 3.27
CA LYS A 266 8.11 -5.39 2.40
C LYS A 266 7.24 -5.68 1.17
N PHE A 267 5.92 -5.77 1.35
CA PHE A 267 4.98 -5.87 0.23
C PHE A 267 5.12 -4.69 -0.73
N MET A 268 5.22 -3.45 -0.25
CA MET A 268 5.40 -2.28 -1.10
C MET A 268 6.72 -2.33 -1.88
N VAL A 269 7.82 -2.71 -1.24
CA VAL A 269 9.12 -2.95 -1.90
C VAL A 269 8.99 -4.04 -2.97
N PHE A 270 8.29 -5.14 -2.64
CA PHE A 270 8.00 -6.20 -3.60
C PHE A 270 7.18 -5.71 -4.80
N VAL A 271 6.15 -4.88 -4.59
CA VAL A 271 5.36 -4.25 -5.67
C VAL A 271 6.26 -3.42 -6.57
N MET A 272 7.11 -2.54 -6.02
CA MET A 272 8.03 -1.70 -6.80
C MET A 272 9.02 -2.55 -7.63
N ALA A 273 9.52 -3.65 -7.07
CA ALA A 273 10.43 -4.57 -7.77
C ALA A 273 9.79 -5.25 -9.00
N GLN A 274 8.45 -5.31 -9.07
CA GLN A 274 7.75 -5.88 -10.22
C GLN A 274 7.94 -5.05 -11.50
N GLN A 275 8.34 -3.79 -11.41
CA GLN A 275 8.71 -2.98 -12.57
C GLN A 275 9.77 -3.68 -13.44
N GLN A 276 10.71 -4.37 -12.82
CA GLN A 276 11.76 -5.13 -13.52
C GLN A 276 11.34 -6.59 -13.78
N ALA A 277 10.64 -7.21 -12.83
CA ALA A 277 10.31 -8.64 -12.88
C ALA A 277 9.16 -8.96 -13.87
N MET A 278 8.21 -8.04 -14.05
CA MET A 278 7.08 -8.20 -14.96
C MET A 278 6.67 -6.85 -15.60
N PRO A 279 7.55 -6.25 -16.44
CA PRO A 279 7.42 -4.86 -16.90
C PRO A 279 6.12 -4.55 -17.64
N ALA A 280 5.63 -5.44 -18.50
CA ALA A 280 4.39 -5.23 -19.23
C ALA A 280 3.15 -5.18 -18.32
N VAL A 281 3.06 -6.11 -17.35
CA VAL A 281 1.97 -6.16 -16.38
C VAL A 281 2.07 -4.97 -15.42
N TYR A 282 3.28 -4.59 -15.03
CA TYR A 282 3.49 -3.44 -14.16
C TYR A 282 3.12 -2.12 -14.86
N GLN A 283 3.45 -1.97 -16.15
CA GLN A 283 3.04 -0.83 -16.94
C GLN A 283 1.51 -0.75 -17.06
N ASP A 284 0.84 -1.88 -17.24
CA ASP A 284 -0.64 -1.93 -17.27
C ASP A 284 -1.22 -1.57 -15.89
N MET A 285 -0.59 -2.03 -14.79
CA MET A 285 -1.02 -1.69 -13.42
C MET A 285 -1.07 -0.18 -13.18
N GLN A 286 -0.08 0.56 -13.65
CA GLN A 286 0.03 2.01 -13.46
C GLN A 286 -0.60 2.84 -14.59
N ALA A 287 -1.26 2.21 -15.56
CA ALA A 287 -1.93 2.93 -16.62
C ALA A 287 -3.19 3.66 -16.10
N HIS A 288 -3.51 4.77 -16.71
CA HIS A 288 -4.68 5.58 -16.39
C HIS A 288 -5.95 4.96 -17.01
N HIS A 289 -6.44 3.86 -16.41
CA HIS A 289 -7.59 3.12 -16.94
C HIS A 289 -8.90 3.89 -16.83
N VAL A 290 -9.09 4.59 -15.72
CA VAL A 290 -10.32 5.35 -15.44
C VAL A 290 -9.98 6.70 -14.86
N GLY A 291 -10.44 7.78 -15.48
CA GLY A 291 -10.36 9.12 -14.89
C GLY A 291 -11.43 9.29 -13.82
N ILE A 292 -11.04 9.72 -12.62
CA ILE A 292 -11.96 9.97 -11.49
C ILE A 292 -11.91 11.40 -11.00
N GLY A 293 -10.99 12.20 -11.53
CA GLY A 293 -10.86 13.62 -11.25
C GLY A 293 -9.73 14.26 -12.06
N PRO A 294 -9.46 15.56 -11.88
CA PRO A 294 -8.32 16.22 -12.50
C PRO A 294 -7.00 15.60 -12.04
N GLN A 295 -6.20 15.09 -12.99
CA GLN A 295 -4.94 14.39 -12.70
C GLN A 295 -5.08 13.23 -11.69
N HIS A 296 -6.29 12.69 -11.56
CA HIS A 296 -6.65 11.62 -10.67
C HIS A 296 -7.30 10.48 -11.44
N TYR A 297 -6.73 9.30 -11.35
CA TYR A 297 -7.12 8.13 -12.13
C TYR A 297 -7.17 6.89 -11.24
N PHE A 298 -7.78 5.84 -11.74
CA PHE A 298 -7.67 4.51 -11.19
C PHE A 298 -6.92 3.60 -12.18
N GLY A 299 -5.85 2.95 -11.70
CA GLY A 299 -5.15 1.89 -12.39
C GLY A 299 -5.67 0.51 -11.97
N LEU A 300 -4.85 -0.54 -12.10
CA LEU A 300 -5.24 -1.86 -11.60
C LEU A 300 -4.99 -1.91 -10.08
N GLY A 301 -6.06 -1.72 -9.30
CA GLY A 301 -6.06 -1.81 -7.84
C GLY A 301 -5.36 -0.66 -7.10
N TRP A 302 -5.03 0.43 -7.79
CA TRP A 302 -4.38 1.60 -7.22
C TRP A 302 -5.02 2.89 -7.73
N GLU A 303 -5.19 3.86 -6.85
CA GLU A 303 -5.42 5.24 -7.24
C GLU A 303 -4.11 5.84 -7.73
N ILE A 304 -4.19 6.68 -8.77
CA ILE A 304 -3.03 7.31 -9.41
C ILE A 304 -3.23 8.80 -9.44
N PHE A 305 -2.39 9.52 -8.75
CA PHE A 305 -2.28 10.96 -8.86
C PHE A 305 -1.06 11.30 -9.73
N SER A 306 -1.25 12.14 -10.76
CA SER A 306 -0.18 12.56 -11.67
C SER A 306 0.08 14.07 -11.58
N GLY A 307 1.16 14.54 -12.23
CA GLY A 307 1.50 15.96 -12.28
C GLY A 307 2.16 16.49 -11.00
N PHE A 308 2.91 15.64 -10.31
CA PHE A 308 3.83 16.07 -9.25
C PHE A 308 5.13 16.64 -9.83
N PRO A 309 5.95 17.36 -9.04
CA PRO A 309 7.24 17.87 -9.50
C PRO A 309 8.10 16.77 -10.15
N GLY A 310 8.78 17.10 -11.25
CA GLY A 310 9.59 16.13 -12.01
C GLY A 310 8.77 15.10 -12.79
N GLU A 311 7.54 15.43 -13.18
CA GLU A 311 6.61 14.54 -13.90
C GLU A 311 6.29 13.23 -13.17
N GLN A 312 6.38 13.23 -11.85
CA GLN A 312 6.11 12.06 -11.05
C GLN A 312 4.62 11.78 -10.92
N SER A 313 4.32 10.50 -10.69
CA SER A 313 3.01 10.04 -10.27
C SER A 313 3.12 9.35 -8.92
N LEU A 314 2.06 9.42 -8.13
CA LEU A 314 1.91 8.64 -6.92
C LEU A 314 0.82 7.59 -7.13
N LEU A 315 1.15 6.34 -6.83
CA LEU A 315 0.19 5.27 -6.66
C LEU A 315 -0.12 5.16 -5.17
N LEU A 316 -1.40 5.14 -4.85
CA LEU A 316 -1.83 5.02 -3.47
C LEU A 316 -3.05 4.12 -3.33
N HIS A 317 -3.21 3.59 -2.14
CA HIS A 317 -4.46 3.04 -1.67
C HIS A 317 -4.63 3.38 -0.20
N SER A 318 -5.85 3.72 0.19
CA SER A 318 -6.20 3.96 1.59
C SER A 318 -7.10 2.84 2.13
N GLY A 319 -7.12 2.69 3.45
CA GLY A 319 -8.03 1.77 4.12
C GLY A 319 -8.77 2.46 5.25
N ARG A 320 -10.09 2.29 5.28
CA ARG A 320 -10.95 2.84 6.33
C ARG A 320 -11.99 1.83 6.77
N ASP A 321 -12.11 1.70 8.08
CA ASP A 321 -13.15 0.98 8.81
C ASP A 321 -13.34 1.68 10.17
N PRO A 322 -14.38 1.39 10.96
CA PRO A 322 -14.48 1.94 12.31
C PRO A 322 -13.19 1.72 13.12
N GLY A 323 -12.57 2.81 13.56
CA GLY A 323 -11.31 2.80 14.29
C GLY A 323 -10.09 2.37 13.46
N VAL A 324 -10.15 2.35 12.14
CA VAL A 324 -9.04 1.97 11.25
C VAL A 324 -8.79 3.06 10.24
N SER A 325 -7.55 3.51 10.14
CA SER A 325 -7.11 4.37 9.05
C SER A 325 -5.73 3.94 8.60
N THR A 326 -5.62 3.56 7.33
CA THR A 326 -4.36 3.08 6.75
C THR A 326 -4.12 3.72 5.40
N LEU A 327 -2.84 3.86 5.04
CA LEU A 327 -2.41 4.48 3.79
C LEU A 327 -1.12 3.84 3.32
N ALA A 328 -1.06 3.52 2.04
CA ALA A 328 0.15 3.10 1.36
C ALA A 328 0.34 3.94 0.10
N VAL A 329 1.51 4.54 -0.06
CA VAL A 329 1.84 5.47 -1.15
C VAL A 329 3.22 5.14 -1.70
N PHE A 330 3.38 5.20 -3.01
CA PHE A 330 4.70 5.14 -3.65
C PHE A 330 4.71 5.84 -5.00
N SER A 331 5.91 6.30 -5.41
CA SER A 331 6.18 6.79 -6.75
C SER A 331 6.90 5.70 -7.56
N PRO A 332 6.37 5.27 -8.72
CA PRO A 332 7.06 4.33 -9.61
C PRO A 332 8.38 4.87 -10.15
N GLN A 333 8.49 6.19 -10.35
CA GLN A 333 9.66 6.83 -10.93
C GLN A 333 10.84 6.90 -9.96
N SER A 334 10.61 7.41 -8.75
CA SER A 334 11.66 7.51 -7.73
C SER A 334 11.81 6.25 -6.88
N GLN A 335 10.80 5.37 -6.88
CA GLN A 335 10.70 4.21 -5.99
C GLN A 335 10.75 4.60 -4.49
N ASN A 336 10.31 5.81 -4.17
CA ASN A 336 10.11 6.28 -2.81
C ASN A 336 8.66 6.06 -2.40
N GLY A 337 8.42 5.79 -1.12
CA GLY A 337 7.09 5.54 -0.63
C GLY A 337 7.01 5.42 0.88
N TYR A 338 5.79 5.27 1.38
CA TYR A 338 5.54 5.07 2.80
C TYR A 338 4.27 4.28 3.06
N VAL A 339 4.21 3.69 4.24
CA VAL A 339 3.07 2.95 4.77
C VAL A 339 2.70 3.53 6.13
N ILE A 340 1.43 3.82 6.35
CA ILE A 340 0.91 4.32 7.62
C ILE A 340 -0.26 3.46 8.05
N PHE A 341 -0.21 2.94 9.28
CA PHE A 341 -1.31 2.25 9.94
C PHE A 341 -1.68 2.97 11.23
N MET A 342 -2.96 3.19 11.46
CA MET A 342 -3.49 3.78 12.69
C MET A 342 -4.77 3.08 13.11
N ASN A 343 -4.97 2.96 14.43
CA ASN A 343 -6.08 2.25 15.02
C ASN A 343 -7.09 3.17 15.75
N GLY A 344 -7.40 4.33 15.15
CA GLY A 344 -8.36 5.29 15.71
C GLY A 344 -9.10 6.11 14.66
N ASP A 345 -10.35 6.49 14.95
CA ASP A 345 -11.21 7.26 14.04
C ASP A 345 -10.68 8.69 13.77
N ASN A 346 -9.90 9.26 14.69
CA ASN A 346 -9.34 10.62 14.57
C ASN A 346 -8.05 10.68 13.75
N ALA A 347 -7.70 9.62 13.05
CA ALA A 347 -6.45 9.51 12.29
C ALA A 347 -6.26 10.61 11.23
N THR A 348 -7.33 11.21 10.70
CA THR A 348 -7.24 12.31 9.72
C THR A 348 -6.46 13.50 10.27
N ALA A 349 -6.68 13.89 11.53
CA ALA A 349 -5.94 14.97 12.17
C ALA A 349 -4.45 14.65 12.41
N VAL A 350 -4.13 13.36 12.54
CA VAL A 350 -2.74 12.89 12.60
C VAL A 350 -2.10 12.95 11.21
N LEU A 351 -2.81 12.50 10.16
CA LEU A 351 -2.33 12.55 8.77
C LEU A 351 -2.05 13.97 8.31
N GLU A 352 -2.90 14.95 8.64
CA GLU A 352 -2.74 16.36 8.31
C GLU A 352 -1.37 16.91 8.75
N GLN A 353 -0.86 16.46 9.90
CA GLN A 353 0.41 16.94 10.45
C GLN A 353 1.59 16.02 10.05
N LEU A 354 1.32 14.76 9.77
CA LEU A 354 2.37 13.78 9.44
C LEU A 354 2.72 13.81 7.95
N LEU A 355 1.73 13.84 7.05
CA LEU A 355 1.98 13.73 5.60
C LEU A 355 2.92 14.81 5.07
N PRO A 356 2.83 16.10 5.47
CA PRO A 356 3.77 17.12 5.00
C PRO A 356 5.25 16.83 5.30
N GLN A 357 5.53 15.90 6.20
CA GLN A 357 6.87 15.50 6.58
C GLN A 357 7.37 14.27 5.78
N LEU A 358 6.54 13.70 4.91
CA LEU A 358 6.84 12.53 4.10
C LEU A 358 7.03 12.92 2.63
N TYR A 359 7.63 12.01 1.86
CA TYR A 359 7.90 12.19 0.43
C TYR A 359 6.63 12.56 -0.35
N LEU A 360 6.65 13.74 -1.01
CA LEU A 360 5.50 14.32 -1.73
C LEU A 360 4.17 14.33 -0.92
N GLY A 361 4.25 14.19 0.39
CA GLY A 361 3.07 14.10 1.25
C GLY A 361 2.34 15.44 1.40
N ALA A 362 3.05 16.57 1.39
CA ALA A 362 2.46 17.90 1.41
C ALA A 362 1.64 18.17 0.15
N GLU A 363 2.20 17.84 -1.02
CA GLU A 363 1.56 17.99 -2.32
C GLU A 363 0.37 17.03 -2.47
N LEU A 364 0.50 15.80 -1.95
CA LEU A 364 -0.59 14.83 -1.92
C LEU A 364 -1.75 15.32 -1.04
N TRP A 365 -1.43 15.85 0.15
CA TRP A 365 -2.44 16.34 1.08
C TRP A 365 -3.30 17.48 0.49
N GLN A 366 -2.69 18.34 -0.33
CA GLN A 366 -3.40 19.44 -0.99
C GLN A 366 -4.37 19.01 -2.09
N ARG A 367 -4.30 17.74 -2.54
CA ARG A 367 -5.12 17.19 -3.64
C ARG A 367 -6.27 16.30 -3.15
N ASN A 368 -6.27 15.92 -1.88
CA ASN A 368 -7.31 15.15 -1.21
C ASN A 368 -8.25 16.07 -0.41
#